data_3d112e8f0ee19f1696ea169984b3970e
#
_entry.id   3d112e8f0ee19f1696ea169984b3970e
#
_cell.length_a   1.000
_cell.length_b   1.000
_cell.length_c   1.000
_cell.angle_alpha   90.00
_cell.angle_beta   90.00
_cell.angle_gamma   90.00
#
_symmetry.space_group_name_H-M   'P 1'
#
loop_
_entity.id
_entity.type
_entity.pdbx_description
1 polymer ?
#
loop_
_entity_poly.entity_id
_entity_poly.type
_entity_poly.pdbx_seq_one_letter_code
_entity_poly.pdbx_strand_id
1 'polypeptide(L)'
;LIVGITENLTARKIFEEQLKEKLKQNGVDAAESYDLFTLKFTTEKQTEENIKEEVEKITKNGFDAILISAVKGVDEEVMYNTNYYNNYYYRRHPFRRYYYLHQDVYFDGGYYNKYKIYHVETSLYKLKENNDKSLIWVASNKIIEPNAISTTVNEYVAVIIKSLKREGIISSSK
;
A
#
# COMPACT_ATOMS: atom_id res chain seq x y z
N LEU A 1 13.61 11.64 -0.83
CA LEU A 1 12.26 12.13 -0.53
C LEU A 1 11.24 11.00 -0.61
N ILE A 2 10.28 10.96 0.32
CA ILE A 2 9.16 10.00 0.31
C ILE A 2 7.90 10.72 -0.12
N VAL A 3 7.15 10.12 -1.06
CA VAL A 3 5.91 10.70 -1.60
C VAL A 3 4.80 9.64 -1.62
N GLY A 4 3.69 9.91 -0.95
CA GLY A 4 2.48 9.10 -1.02
C GLY A 4 1.43 9.76 -1.93
N ILE A 5 0.95 9.05 -2.94
CA ILE A 5 -0.15 9.49 -3.82
C ILE A 5 -1.39 8.67 -3.51
N THR A 6 -2.28 9.24 -2.71
CA THR A 6 -3.57 8.67 -2.34
C THR A 6 -4.54 9.79 -1.94
N GLU A 7 -5.83 9.58 -2.13
CA GLU A 7 -6.89 10.50 -1.67
C GLU A 7 -7.01 10.52 -0.14
N ASN A 8 -6.57 9.46 0.54
CA ASN A 8 -6.60 9.38 1.99
C ASN A 8 -5.37 10.07 2.61
N LEU A 9 -5.53 11.35 2.97
CA LEU A 9 -4.46 12.17 3.56
C LEU A 9 -3.91 11.60 4.88
N THR A 10 -4.74 10.94 5.69
CA THR A 10 -4.30 10.27 6.92
C THR A 10 -3.39 9.09 6.61
N ALA A 11 -3.77 8.24 5.66
CA ALA A 11 -2.94 7.12 5.22
C ALA A 11 -1.62 7.60 4.62
N ARG A 12 -1.64 8.69 3.84
CA ARG A 12 -0.45 9.32 3.28
C ARG A 12 0.52 9.75 4.38
N LYS A 13 0.03 10.54 5.35
CA LYS A 13 0.85 11.05 6.44
C LYS A 13 1.49 9.91 7.23
N ILE A 14 0.70 8.94 7.65
CA ILE A 14 1.20 7.77 8.40
C ILE A 14 2.23 7.00 7.57
N PHE A 15 2.00 6.82 6.27
CA PHE A 15 2.93 6.12 5.38
C PHE A 15 4.28 6.83 5.28
N GLU A 16 4.28 8.14 4.97
CA GLU A 16 5.50 8.91 4.80
C GLU A 16 6.32 8.96 6.09
N GLU A 17 5.64 9.19 7.25
CA GLU A 17 6.26 9.24 8.57
C GLU A 17 6.89 7.89 8.97
N GLN A 18 6.15 6.80 8.87
CA GLN A 18 6.66 5.47 9.24
C GLN A 18 7.77 5.00 8.33
N LEU A 19 7.66 5.25 7.02
CA LEU A 19 8.69 4.87 6.07
C LEU A 19 9.97 5.69 6.30
N LYS A 20 9.87 6.98 6.63
CA LYS A 20 11.01 7.82 7.03
C LYS A 20 11.72 7.24 8.25
N GLU A 21 10.96 6.91 9.31
CA GLU A 21 11.55 6.32 10.51
C GLU A 21 12.28 5.01 10.22
N LYS A 22 11.67 4.13 9.42
CA LYS A 22 12.27 2.86 9.04
C LYS A 22 13.52 3.02 8.16
N LEU A 23 13.51 3.95 7.23
CA LEU A 23 14.68 4.28 6.41
C LEU A 23 15.81 4.84 7.27
N LYS A 24 15.50 5.76 8.19
CA LYS A 24 16.48 6.31 9.14
C LYS A 24 17.11 5.23 10.03
N GLN A 25 16.33 4.27 10.54
CA GLN A 25 16.83 3.11 11.28
C GLN A 25 17.80 2.24 10.46
N ASN A 26 17.75 2.33 9.14
CA ASN A 26 18.63 1.62 8.20
C ASN A 26 19.72 2.53 7.59
N GLY A 27 19.98 3.69 8.20
CA GLY A 27 21.05 4.60 7.79
C GLY A 27 20.77 5.43 6.54
N VAL A 28 19.49 5.52 6.12
CA VAL A 28 19.06 6.36 4.98
C VAL A 28 18.44 7.63 5.52
N ASP A 29 18.97 8.79 5.14
CA ASP A 29 18.37 10.08 5.45
C ASP A 29 17.17 10.32 4.51
N ALA A 30 16.00 10.56 5.08
CA ALA A 30 14.75 10.68 4.34
C ALA A 30 13.84 11.76 4.95
N ALA A 31 13.07 12.43 4.09
CA ALA A 31 12.08 13.41 4.49
C ALA A 31 10.72 13.10 3.84
N GLU A 32 9.67 13.53 4.50
CA GLU A 32 8.30 13.45 4.03
C GLU A 32 7.98 14.56 3.03
N SER A 33 7.15 14.24 2.03
CA SER A 33 6.78 15.20 1.00
C SER A 33 5.84 16.30 1.49
N TYR A 34 5.04 16.04 2.52
CA TYR A 34 4.09 17.04 3.05
C TYR A 34 4.79 18.23 3.74
N ASP A 35 6.06 18.09 4.14
CA ASP A 35 6.86 19.18 4.68
C ASP A 35 7.46 20.08 3.58
N LEU A 36 7.55 19.57 2.36
CA LEU A 36 8.21 20.21 1.21
C LEU A 36 7.24 20.68 0.13
N PHE A 37 6.23 19.87 -0.17
CA PHE A 37 5.24 20.22 -1.19
C PHE A 37 4.16 21.10 -0.60
N THR A 38 3.75 22.12 -1.38
CA THR A 38 2.57 22.91 -1.02
C THR A 38 1.31 22.04 -1.08
N LEU A 39 0.31 22.39 -0.28
CA LEU A 39 -0.99 21.72 -0.30
C LEU A 39 -1.58 21.69 -1.72
N LYS A 40 -1.47 22.81 -2.43
CA LYS A 40 -1.93 22.94 -3.82
C LYS A 40 -1.25 21.94 -4.75
N PHE A 41 0.06 21.72 -4.61
CA PHE A 41 0.80 20.75 -5.42
C PHE A 41 0.30 19.33 -5.23
N THR A 42 -0.17 18.98 -4.03
CA THR A 42 -0.60 17.62 -3.67
C THR A 42 -2.08 17.35 -3.86
N THR A 43 -2.91 18.40 -3.97
CA THR A 43 -4.38 18.26 -4.09
C THR A 43 -4.92 18.61 -5.47
N GLU A 44 -4.13 19.28 -6.32
CA GLU A 44 -4.52 19.65 -7.68
C GLU A 44 -3.69 18.88 -8.71
N LYS A 45 -4.27 18.66 -9.89
CA LYS A 45 -3.56 18.04 -11.02
C LYS A 45 -2.45 18.99 -11.51
N GLN A 46 -1.22 18.49 -11.55
CA GLN A 46 -0.05 19.25 -11.99
C GLN A 46 0.25 19.04 -13.47
N THR A 47 0.83 20.04 -14.11
CA THR A 47 1.42 19.92 -15.44
C THR A 47 2.80 19.27 -15.36
N GLU A 48 3.29 18.69 -16.47
CA GLU A 48 4.65 18.15 -16.52
C GLU A 48 5.72 19.19 -16.18
N GLU A 49 5.48 20.45 -16.57
CA GLU A 49 6.37 21.56 -16.30
C GLU A 49 6.43 21.91 -14.80
N ASN A 50 5.27 21.97 -14.13
CA ASN A 50 5.21 22.19 -12.68
C ASN A 50 5.92 21.05 -11.91
N ILE A 51 5.74 19.81 -12.36
CA ILE A 51 6.41 18.65 -11.76
C ILE A 51 7.93 18.77 -11.95
N LYS A 52 8.39 19.15 -13.14
CA LYS A 52 9.81 19.36 -13.43
C LYS A 52 10.43 20.44 -12.54
N GLU A 53 9.77 21.59 -12.41
CA GLU A 53 10.22 22.66 -11.53
C GLU A 53 10.34 22.20 -10.06
N GLU A 54 9.38 21.41 -9.60
CA GLU A 54 9.39 20.89 -8.23
C GLU A 54 10.53 19.87 -8.02
N VAL A 55 10.78 18.98 -8.98
CA VAL A 55 11.91 18.06 -8.98
C VAL A 55 13.26 18.82 -8.95
N GLU A 56 13.39 19.92 -9.70
CA GLU A 56 14.59 20.77 -9.64
C GLU A 56 14.79 21.40 -8.27
N LYS A 57 13.74 21.88 -7.61
CA LYS A 57 13.81 22.42 -6.25
C LYS A 57 14.25 21.37 -5.26
N ILE A 58 13.65 20.16 -5.31
CA ILE A 58 13.99 19.04 -4.45
C ILE A 58 15.46 18.65 -4.63
N THR A 59 15.92 18.58 -5.87
CA THR A 59 17.33 18.27 -6.18
C THR A 59 18.28 19.34 -5.65
N LYS A 60 17.94 20.62 -5.76
CA LYS A 60 18.70 21.75 -5.18
C LYS A 60 18.74 21.71 -3.66
N ASN A 61 17.70 21.18 -3.02
CA ASN A 61 17.64 20.96 -1.56
C ASN A 61 18.45 19.74 -1.10
N GLY A 62 19.18 19.08 -2.00
CA GLY A 62 20.10 18.00 -1.66
C GLY A 62 19.51 16.59 -1.74
N PHE A 63 18.26 16.43 -2.15
CA PHE A 63 17.71 15.10 -2.40
C PHE A 63 18.26 14.52 -3.69
N ASP A 64 18.65 13.25 -3.65
CA ASP A 64 19.20 12.50 -4.78
C ASP A 64 18.24 11.42 -5.31
N ALA A 65 17.21 11.09 -4.53
CA ALA A 65 16.21 10.10 -4.91
C ALA A 65 14.80 10.42 -4.40
N ILE A 66 13.79 9.92 -5.11
CA ILE A 66 12.38 9.91 -4.68
C ILE A 66 11.89 8.49 -4.60
N LEU A 67 11.33 8.12 -3.45
CA LEU A 67 10.52 6.92 -3.29
C LEU A 67 9.06 7.34 -3.30
N ILE A 68 8.34 6.92 -4.33
CA ILE A 68 6.95 7.28 -4.56
C ILE A 68 6.06 6.06 -4.48
N SER A 69 4.98 6.14 -3.69
CA SER A 69 3.97 5.10 -3.58
C SER A 69 2.62 5.63 -4.03
N ALA A 70 2.00 4.95 -4.98
CA ALA A 70 0.73 5.37 -5.57
C ALA A 70 -0.31 4.24 -5.56
N VAL A 71 -1.55 4.59 -5.21
CA VAL A 71 -2.70 3.71 -5.42
C VAL A 71 -3.06 3.75 -6.91
N LYS A 72 -2.81 2.66 -7.63
CA LYS A 72 -3.04 2.55 -9.09
C LYS A 72 -4.47 2.15 -9.44
N GLY A 73 -5.18 1.52 -8.50
CA GLY A 73 -6.55 1.07 -8.71
C GLY A 73 -7.14 0.48 -7.44
N VAL A 74 -8.48 0.36 -7.43
CA VAL A 74 -9.26 -0.22 -6.34
C VAL A 74 -10.28 -1.17 -6.95
N ASP A 75 -10.23 -2.44 -6.55
CA ASP A 75 -11.24 -3.43 -6.87
C ASP A 75 -12.22 -3.57 -5.69
N GLU A 76 -13.48 -3.79 -5.98
CA GLU A 76 -14.47 -4.19 -4.98
C GLU A 76 -14.77 -5.68 -5.15
N GLU A 77 -14.53 -6.46 -4.12
CA GLU A 77 -14.90 -7.86 -4.07
C GLU A 77 -16.03 -8.10 -3.06
N VAL A 78 -16.90 -9.03 -3.41
CA VAL A 78 -18.02 -9.44 -2.56
C VAL A 78 -17.73 -10.83 -2.04
N MET A 79 -17.47 -10.95 -0.73
CA MET A 79 -17.34 -12.24 -0.08
C MET A 79 -18.67 -12.62 0.56
N TYR A 80 -19.21 -13.75 0.14
CA TYR A 80 -20.37 -14.35 0.79
C TYR A 80 -19.90 -15.10 2.03
N ASN A 81 -20.13 -14.52 3.20
CA ASN A 81 -19.88 -15.19 4.47
C ASN A 81 -21.10 -16.03 4.84
N THR A 82 -20.97 -17.33 4.65
CA THR A 82 -21.81 -18.29 5.36
C THR A 82 -21.23 -18.45 6.75
N ASN A 83 -22.01 -18.21 7.81
CA ASN A 83 -21.65 -18.52 9.20
C ASN A 83 -21.51 -20.05 9.45
N TYR A 84 -21.01 -20.78 8.48
CA TYR A 84 -20.78 -22.21 8.61
C TYR A 84 -19.38 -22.45 9.16
N TYR A 85 -19.30 -22.74 10.41
CA TYR A 85 -18.17 -23.47 11.00
C TYR A 85 -18.08 -24.83 10.33
N ASN A 86 -17.24 -24.92 9.29
CA ASN A 86 -16.94 -26.16 8.59
C ASN A 86 -16.04 -27.05 9.47
N ASN A 87 -16.60 -27.59 10.55
CA ASN A 87 -15.99 -28.68 11.30
C ASN A 87 -16.85 -29.96 11.21
N TYR A 88 -17.46 -30.16 10.05
CA TYR A 88 -18.13 -31.44 9.80
C TYR A 88 -17.20 -32.36 9.04
N TYR A 89 -16.60 -33.31 9.78
CA TYR A 89 -16.03 -34.51 9.20
C TYR A 89 -16.98 -35.07 8.15
N TYR A 90 -16.47 -35.53 7.01
CA TYR A 90 -17.20 -36.22 5.95
C TYR A 90 -17.82 -37.50 6.46
N ARG A 91 -18.89 -37.42 7.25
CA ARG A 91 -19.73 -38.53 7.63
C ARG A 91 -20.89 -38.60 6.65
N ARG A 92 -21.08 -39.77 6.03
CA ARG A 92 -22.27 -40.04 5.22
C ARG A 92 -23.50 -39.93 6.13
N HIS A 93 -24.32 -38.94 5.90
CA HIS A 93 -25.57 -38.72 6.62
C HIS A 93 -26.74 -39.18 5.75
N PRO A 94 -27.81 -39.77 6.32
CA PRO A 94 -29.08 -39.99 5.64
C PRO A 94 -29.64 -38.64 5.13
N PHE A 95 -30.33 -38.63 4.01
CA PHE A 95 -30.89 -37.43 3.37
C PHE A 95 -31.58 -36.47 4.34
N ARG A 96 -32.44 -37.00 5.23
CA ARG A 96 -33.17 -36.20 6.22
C ARG A 96 -32.26 -35.40 7.12
N ARG A 97 -31.16 -35.95 7.58
CA ARG A 97 -30.17 -35.28 8.45
C ARG A 97 -29.30 -34.31 7.64
N TYR A 98 -28.95 -34.70 6.42
CA TYR A 98 -28.24 -33.84 5.51
C TYR A 98 -29.04 -32.56 5.20
N TYR A 99 -30.32 -32.70 4.84
CA TYR A 99 -31.22 -31.58 4.58
C TYR A 99 -31.38 -30.68 5.80
N TYR A 100 -31.63 -31.29 6.99
CA TYR A 100 -31.77 -30.54 8.24
C TYR A 100 -30.52 -29.71 8.56
N LEU A 101 -29.33 -30.25 8.36
CA LEU A 101 -28.07 -29.58 8.67
C LEU A 101 -27.69 -28.48 7.64
N HIS A 102 -28.27 -28.52 6.45
CA HIS A 102 -27.89 -27.61 5.37
C HIS A 102 -29.02 -26.67 4.92
N GLN A 103 -30.20 -26.80 5.49
CA GLN A 103 -31.34 -25.92 5.14
C GLN A 103 -31.09 -24.46 5.50
N ASP A 104 -30.27 -24.18 6.52
CA ASP A 104 -29.94 -22.82 6.94
C ASP A 104 -29.21 -22.04 5.84
N VAL A 105 -28.55 -22.70 4.90
CA VAL A 105 -28.00 -22.05 3.69
C VAL A 105 -29.08 -21.30 2.90
N TYR A 106 -30.35 -21.76 2.98
CA TYR A 106 -31.46 -21.15 2.26
C TYR A 106 -32.29 -20.20 3.13
N PHE A 107 -32.22 -20.31 4.46
CA PHE A 107 -33.07 -19.57 5.38
C PHE A 107 -32.31 -18.52 6.18
N ASP A 108 -31.06 -18.75 6.54
CA ASP A 108 -30.19 -17.73 7.10
C ASP A 108 -29.46 -17.06 5.95
N GLY A 109 -30.05 -15.98 5.44
CA GLY A 109 -29.40 -15.15 4.43
C GLY A 109 -28.04 -14.69 4.96
N GLY A 110 -26.96 -15.35 4.54
CA GLY A 110 -25.62 -14.92 4.81
C GLY A 110 -25.46 -13.46 4.37
N TYR A 111 -24.70 -12.68 5.09
CA TYR A 111 -24.46 -11.31 4.70
C TYR A 111 -23.25 -11.25 3.75
N TYR A 112 -23.41 -10.39 2.76
CA TYR A 112 -22.37 -10.06 1.83
C TYR A 112 -21.46 -9.03 2.49
N ASN A 113 -20.20 -9.39 2.73
CA ASN A 113 -19.19 -8.40 3.05
C ASN A 113 -18.55 -7.93 1.75
N LYS A 114 -18.70 -6.65 1.47
CA LYS A 114 -17.92 -5.99 0.44
C LYS A 114 -16.62 -5.54 1.05
N TYR A 115 -15.52 -5.81 0.40
CA TYR A 115 -14.21 -5.30 0.78
C TYR A 115 -13.48 -4.75 -0.44
N LYS A 116 -12.63 -3.77 -0.21
CA LYS A 116 -11.83 -3.14 -1.24
C LYS A 116 -10.43 -3.71 -1.26
N ILE A 117 -9.92 -3.93 -2.47
CA ILE A 117 -8.54 -4.31 -2.72
C ILE A 117 -7.85 -3.14 -3.39
N TYR A 118 -6.89 -2.53 -2.71
CA TYR A 118 -6.09 -1.44 -3.23
C TYR A 118 -4.83 -2.01 -3.91
N HIS A 119 -4.63 -1.68 -5.18
CA HIS A 119 -3.41 -1.99 -5.92
C HIS A 119 -2.43 -0.84 -5.73
N VAL A 120 -1.36 -1.08 -5.00
CA VAL A 120 -0.38 -0.05 -4.68
C VAL A 120 0.94 -0.39 -5.36
N GLU A 121 1.51 0.59 -6.05
CA GLU A 121 2.84 0.50 -6.64
C GLU A 121 3.78 1.47 -5.95
N THR A 122 4.96 0.98 -5.56
CA THR A 122 6.03 1.83 -5.02
C THR A 122 7.22 1.77 -5.92
N SER A 123 7.74 2.92 -6.29
CA SER A 123 8.87 3.06 -7.20
C SER A 123 9.94 3.97 -6.59
N LEU A 124 11.21 3.66 -6.82
CA LEU A 124 12.36 4.46 -6.42
C LEU A 124 13.06 5.03 -7.65
N TYR A 125 13.20 6.33 -7.71
CA TYR A 125 13.84 7.06 -8.80
C TYR A 125 15.05 7.86 -8.33
N LYS A 126 16.11 7.89 -9.15
CA LYS A 126 17.20 8.86 -9.01
C LYS A 126 16.80 10.19 -9.64
N LEU A 127 17.04 11.29 -8.94
CA LEU A 127 16.66 12.63 -9.41
C LEU A 127 17.64 13.23 -10.41
N LYS A 128 18.92 12.84 -10.35
CA LYS A 128 19.96 13.38 -11.24
C LYS A 128 19.95 12.78 -12.64
N GLU A 129 19.25 11.69 -12.86
CA GLU A 129 19.12 11.03 -14.14
C GLU A 129 17.72 11.28 -14.72
N ASN A 130 17.64 12.05 -15.79
CA ASN A 130 16.35 12.36 -16.45
C ASN A 130 16.18 11.50 -17.72
N ASN A 131 16.28 10.18 -17.56
CA ASN A 131 16.10 9.18 -18.63
C ASN A 131 15.52 7.89 -18.06
N ASP A 132 15.33 6.87 -18.89
CA ASP A 132 14.78 5.56 -18.51
C ASP A 132 15.58 4.84 -17.41
N LYS A 133 16.83 5.27 -17.17
CA LYS A 133 17.69 4.75 -16.10
C LYS A 133 17.43 5.38 -14.73
N SER A 134 16.55 6.36 -14.66
CA SER A 134 16.20 7.02 -13.39
C SER A 134 15.42 6.08 -12.46
N LEU A 135 14.63 5.13 -13.00
CA LEU A 135 13.94 4.10 -12.21
C LEU A 135 14.94 3.06 -11.71
N ILE A 136 15.12 2.99 -10.38
CA ILE A 136 16.04 2.05 -9.73
C ILE A 136 15.33 0.77 -9.31
N TRP A 137 14.10 0.91 -8.81
CA TRP A 137 13.36 -0.19 -8.20
C TRP A 137 11.86 0.07 -8.26
N VAL A 138 11.10 -1.01 -8.40
CA VAL A 138 9.63 -1.00 -8.37
C VAL A 138 9.10 -2.25 -7.68
N ALA A 139 8.03 -2.07 -6.90
CA ALA A 139 7.27 -3.16 -6.31
C ALA A 139 5.78 -2.87 -6.36
N SER A 140 4.99 -3.90 -6.65
CA SER A 140 3.52 -3.86 -6.63
C SER A 140 2.99 -4.72 -5.49
N ASN A 141 2.02 -4.20 -4.77
CA ASN A 141 1.38 -4.86 -3.64
C ASN A 141 -0.15 -4.72 -3.71
N LYS A 142 -0.83 -5.70 -3.13
CA LYS A 142 -2.28 -5.65 -2.91
C LYS A 142 -2.53 -5.44 -1.43
N ILE A 143 -3.34 -4.44 -1.10
CA ILE A 143 -3.77 -4.16 0.27
C ILE A 143 -5.27 -4.43 0.32
N ILE A 144 -5.66 -5.43 1.10
CA ILE A 144 -7.08 -5.73 1.35
C ILE A 144 -7.58 -4.75 2.40
N GLU A 145 -8.80 -4.24 2.24
CA GLU A 145 -9.42 -3.20 3.07
C GLU A 145 -9.09 -3.37 4.56
N PRO A 146 -8.40 -2.40 5.13
CA PRO A 146 -7.85 -2.55 6.47
C PRO A 146 -8.89 -2.27 7.55
N ASN A 147 -8.91 -3.09 8.58
CA ASN A 147 -9.65 -2.79 9.80
C ASN A 147 -9.07 -1.57 10.54
N ALA A 148 -7.79 -1.27 10.33
CA ALA A 148 -7.12 -0.08 10.86
C ALA A 148 -6.03 0.40 9.88
N ILE A 149 -6.11 1.66 9.46
CA ILE A 149 -5.16 2.28 8.52
C ILE A 149 -3.72 2.15 9.02
N SER A 150 -3.47 2.45 10.30
CA SER A 150 -2.12 2.43 10.87
C SER A 150 -1.46 1.05 10.84
N THR A 151 -2.20 -0.01 11.15
CA THR A 151 -1.69 -1.39 11.11
C THR A 151 -1.31 -1.78 9.70
N THR A 152 -2.20 -1.52 8.74
CA THR A 152 -1.98 -1.87 7.33
C THR A 152 -0.83 -1.09 6.71
N VAL A 153 -0.71 0.19 7.04
CA VAL A 153 0.43 1.00 6.58
C VAL A 153 1.73 0.49 7.18
N ASN A 154 1.76 0.10 8.45
CA ASN A 154 2.92 -0.50 9.10
C ASN A 154 3.38 -1.79 8.39
N GLU A 155 2.44 -2.68 8.09
CA GLU A 155 2.72 -3.93 7.38
C GLU A 155 3.26 -3.64 5.96
N TYR A 156 2.65 -2.69 5.27
CA TYR A 156 3.09 -2.28 3.93
C TYR A 156 4.52 -1.69 3.95
N VAL A 157 4.82 -0.79 4.88
CA VAL A 157 6.15 -0.23 5.08
C VAL A 157 7.17 -1.32 5.37
N ALA A 158 6.81 -2.31 6.22
CA ALA A 158 7.70 -3.44 6.51
C ALA A 158 8.03 -4.27 5.26
N VAL A 159 7.05 -4.48 4.37
CA VAL A 159 7.25 -5.17 3.08
C VAL A 159 8.20 -4.38 2.18
N ILE A 160 8.02 -3.06 2.06
CA ILE A 160 8.92 -2.18 1.28
C ILE A 160 10.36 -2.28 1.80
N ILE A 161 10.57 -2.08 3.10
CA ILE A 161 11.91 -2.14 3.70
C ILE A 161 12.56 -3.50 3.49
N LYS A 162 11.80 -4.60 3.67
CA LYS A 162 12.29 -5.95 3.43
C LYS A 162 12.73 -6.15 1.98
N SER A 163 11.95 -5.63 1.02
CA SER A 163 12.28 -5.73 -0.41
C SER A 163 13.52 -4.90 -0.76
N LEU A 164 13.61 -3.66 -0.29
CA LEU A 164 14.78 -2.79 -0.51
C LEU A 164 16.07 -3.42 0.04
N LYS A 165 16.00 -4.08 1.20
CA LYS A 165 17.14 -4.84 1.77
C LYS A 165 17.53 -6.04 0.92
N ARG A 166 16.54 -6.83 0.51
CA ARG A 166 16.77 -8.02 -0.32
C ARG A 166 17.43 -7.68 -1.66
N GLU A 167 17.06 -6.56 -2.26
CA GLU A 167 17.61 -6.07 -3.53
C GLU A 167 18.97 -5.31 -3.32
N GLY A 168 19.46 -5.18 -2.07
CA GLY A 168 20.72 -4.51 -1.76
C GLY A 168 20.69 -2.98 -1.95
N ILE A 169 19.51 -2.37 -2.01
CA ILE A 169 19.33 -0.92 -2.18
C ILE A 169 19.63 -0.19 -0.87
N ILE A 170 19.23 -0.77 0.26
CA ILE A 170 19.56 -0.28 1.59
C ILE A 170 20.29 -1.34 2.40
N SER A 171 21.18 -0.91 3.29
CA SER A 171 21.96 -1.82 4.11
C SER A 171 21.07 -2.60 5.10
N SER A 172 21.36 -3.89 5.27
CA SER A 172 20.81 -4.62 6.41
C SER A 172 21.56 -4.14 7.65
N SER A 173 20.86 -3.51 8.60
CA SER A 173 21.47 -3.25 9.93
C SER A 173 21.92 -4.58 10.51
N LYS A 174 23.20 -4.63 10.90
CA LYS A 174 23.78 -5.75 11.66
C LYS A 174 23.12 -5.86 13.01
#